data_9aa6e142a6e8a7d95b929f25f3810529
#
_entry.id   9aa6e142a6e8a7d95b929f25f3810529
#
_cell.length_a   1.000
_cell.length_b   1.000
_cell.length_c   1.000
_cell.angle_alpha   90.00
_cell.angle_beta   90.00
_cell.angle_gamma   90.00
#
_symmetry.space_group_name_H-M   'P 1'
#
loop_
_entity.id
_entity.type
_entity.pdbx_description
1 polymer ?
#
loop_
_entity_poly.entity_id
_entity_poly.type
_entity_poly.pdbx_seq_one_letter_code
_entity_poly.pdbx_strand_id
1 'polypeptide(L)'
;MEIEDVRKGTKFLINAIPYRIEDTEFVKPGKGQALYKLKLRNLFDNSVLNRTYRSGDKVDDIRTETYKGQYLYKEGDQFVIMDNSSFEQHYVNEEALGDKKFFMKEGDPVTVTMYGERPLEIEIPTFVELKVVKSSLTSRSSTITAQYKPAELETGASVDVPAFINEGDLIKVDTRTGSYVERVNVKK
;
A
#
# COMPACT_ATOMS: atom_id res chain seq x y z
N MET A 1 -16.75 3.49 19.78
CA MET A 1 -15.89 2.32 20.13
C MET A 1 -15.07 2.67 21.36
N GLU A 2 -14.83 1.72 22.26
CA GLU A 2 -13.95 1.93 23.41
C GLU A 2 -12.49 1.67 23.03
N ILE A 3 -11.56 2.35 23.72
CA ILE A 3 -10.13 2.26 23.39
C ILE A 3 -9.55 0.86 23.63
N GLU A 4 -10.15 0.10 24.52
CA GLU A 4 -9.78 -1.29 24.82
C GLU A 4 -10.04 -2.25 23.65
N ASP A 5 -10.98 -1.90 22.76
CA ASP A 5 -11.40 -2.74 21.64
C ASP A 5 -10.54 -2.53 20.41
N VAL A 6 -9.74 -1.46 20.38
CA VAL A 6 -8.93 -1.15 19.21
C VAL A 6 -7.74 -2.10 19.04
N ARG A 7 -7.38 -2.36 17.80
CA ARG A 7 -6.25 -3.22 17.40
C ARG A 7 -5.48 -2.55 16.27
N LYS A 8 -4.29 -3.03 15.98
CA LYS A 8 -3.56 -2.66 14.77
C LYS A 8 -4.45 -2.83 13.54
N GLY A 9 -4.52 -1.82 12.69
CA GLY A 9 -5.40 -1.76 11.51
C GLY A 9 -6.77 -1.14 11.77
N THR A 10 -7.21 -1.00 13.03
CA THR A 10 -8.46 -0.30 13.36
C THR A 10 -8.40 1.15 12.87
N LYS A 11 -9.50 1.60 12.27
CA LYS A 11 -9.66 2.98 11.79
C LYS A 11 -10.69 3.70 12.67
N PHE A 12 -10.41 4.94 13.02
CA PHE A 12 -11.31 5.79 13.80
C PHE A 12 -11.05 7.27 13.52
N LEU A 13 -11.95 8.16 13.99
CA LEU A 13 -11.84 9.59 13.75
C LEU A 13 -11.20 10.30 14.95
N ILE A 14 -10.35 11.27 14.66
CA ILE A 14 -9.89 12.29 15.60
C ILE A 14 -10.17 13.65 14.96
N ASN A 15 -11.06 14.43 15.56
CA ASN A 15 -11.48 15.73 15.00
C ASN A 15 -11.93 15.64 13.54
N ALA A 16 -12.76 14.64 13.21
CA ALA A 16 -13.26 14.33 11.87
C ALA A 16 -12.18 13.91 10.84
N ILE A 17 -10.94 13.70 11.26
CA ILE A 17 -9.87 13.18 10.42
C ILE A 17 -9.73 11.68 10.65
N PRO A 18 -9.73 10.84 9.60
CA PRO A 18 -9.58 9.40 9.74
C PRO A 18 -8.13 9.00 9.99
N TYR A 19 -7.93 8.17 11.00
CA TYR A 19 -6.64 7.58 11.33
C TYR A 19 -6.73 6.06 11.35
N ARG A 20 -5.64 5.40 10.95
CA ARG A 20 -5.43 3.96 11.10
C ARG A 20 -4.38 3.71 12.17
N ILE A 21 -4.64 2.74 13.03
CA ILE A 21 -3.65 2.29 14.02
C ILE A 21 -2.58 1.46 13.33
N GLU A 22 -1.33 1.92 13.40
CA GLU A 22 -0.16 1.20 12.90
C GLU A 22 0.46 0.30 13.96
N ASP A 23 0.42 0.77 15.21
CA ASP A 23 0.97 0.02 16.34
C ASP A 23 0.29 0.42 17.65
N THR A 24 0.29 -0.51 18.61
CA THR A 24 -0.32 -0.32 19.93
C THR A 24 0.62 -0.83 21.02
N GLU A 25 0.85 -0.01 22.03
CA GLU A 25 1.56 -0.39 23.26
C GLU A 25 0.61 -0.24 24.44
N PHE A 26 0.38 -1.34 25.18
CA PHE A 26 -0.41 -1.33 26.40
C PHE A 26 0.53 -1.21 27.61
N VAL A 27 0.32 -0.19 28.44
CA VAL A 27 1.10 0.04 29.66
C VAL A 27 0.15 0.01 30.86
N LYS A 28 0.40 -0.92 31.77
CA LYS A 28 -0.31 -0.99 33.06
C LYS A 28 0.62 -0.53 34.17
N PRO A 29 0.56 0.75 34.60
CA PRO A 29 1.37 1.22 35.72
C PRO A 29 0.93 0.52 37.02
N GLY A 30 1.85 0.37 37.98
CA GLY A 30 1.55 -0.25 39.28
C GLY A 30 0.51 0.50 40.11
N LYS A 31 0.32 1.79 39.86
CA LYS A 31 -0.74 2.64 40.37
C LYS A 31 -1.31 3.50 39.23
N GLY A 32 -2.67 3.59 39.16
CA GLY A 32 -3.36 4.39 38.15
C GLY A 32 -4.04 3.56 37.07
N GLN A 33 -4.65 4.26 36.10
CA GLN A 33 -5.34 3.65 34.97
C GLN A 33 -4.35 3.12 33.94
N ALA A 34 -4.75 2.07 33.23
CA ALA A 34 -4.00 1.55 32.09
C ALA A 34 -3.95 2.58 30.96
N LEU A 35 -2.84 2.61 30.23
CA LEU A 35 -2.58 3.51 29.13
C LEU A 35 -2.42 2.72 27.83
N TYR A 36 -3.00 3.25 26.78
CA TYR A 36 -2.90 2.75 25.41
C TYR A 36 -2.13 3.78 24.58
N LYS A 37 -0.89 3.50 24.26
CA LYS A 37 -0.09 4.34 23.37
C LYS A 37 -0.29 3.84 21.95
N LEU A 38 -0.79 4.69 21.08
CA LEU A 38 -1.11 4.39 19.71
C LEU A 38 -0.19 5.15 18.77
N LYS A 39 0.37 4.44 17.81
CA LYS A 39 0.98 5.02 16.62
C LYS A 39 -0.08 5.05 15.53
N LEU A 40 -0.44 6.24 15.09
CA LEU A 40 -1.56 6.52 14.21
C LEU A 40 -1.07 7.09 12.89
N ARG A 41 -1.63 6.60 11.77
CA ARG A 41 -1.41 7.19 10.45
C ARG A 41 -2.67 7.91 10.00
N ASN A 42 -2.52 9.19 9.67
CA ASN A 42 -3.55 9.98 9.01
C ASN A 42 -3.80 9.41 7.62
N LEU A 43 -5.07 9.11 7.29
CA LEU A 43 -5.42 8.50 6.00
C LEU A 43 -5.62 9.53 4.87
N PHE A 44 -5.52 10.83 5.18
CA PHE A 44 -5.58 11.86 4.14
C PHE A 44 -4.20 12.30 3.64
N ASP A 45 -3.22 12.42 4.55
CA ASP A 45 -1.89 12.97 4.23
C ASP A 45 -0.72 12.03 4.58
N ASN A 46 -1.03 10.81 5.05
CA ASN A 46 -0.05 9.80 5.48
C ASN A 46 0.86 10.21 6.65
N SER A 47 0.63 11.34 7.29
CA SER A 47 1.39 11.76 8.48
C SER A 47 1.20 10.80 9.66
N VAL A 48 2.22 10.71 10.50
CA VAL A 48 2.21 9.83 11.67
C VAL A 48 2.05 10.64 12.94
N LEU A 49 1.10 10.24 13.80
CA LEU A 49 0.81 10.83 15.10
C LEU A 49 0.92 9.77 16.19
N ASN A 50 1.65 10.07 17.26
CA ASN A 50 1.63 9.26 18.48
C ASN A 50 0.67 9.87 19.48
N ARG A 51 -0.27 9.07 20.00
CA ARG A 51 -1.27 9.52 20.98
C ARG A 51 -1.48 8.49 22.06
N THR A 52 -1.66 8.99 23.29
CA THR A 52 -1.91 8.14 24.47
C THR A 52 -3.35 8.33 24.93
N TYR A 53 -4.04 7.23 25.12
CA TYR A 53 -5.39 7.16 25.69
C TYR A 53 -5.36 6.43 27.02
N ARG A 54 -6.36 6.67 27.84
CA ARG A 54 -6.57 5.96 29.10
C ARG A 54 -7.65 4.91 28.96
N SER A 55 -7.60 3.88 29.78
CA SER A 55 -8.71 2.92 29.89
C SER A 55 -10.02 3.66 30.17
N GLY A 56 -11.08 3.33 29.41
CA GLY A 56 -12.39 4.00 29.44
C GLY A 56 -12.54 5.17 28.47
N ASP A 57 -11.47 5.61 27.78
CA ASP A 57 -11.60 6.61 26.73
C ASP A 57 -12.38 6.05 25.56
N LYS A 58 -13.14 6.91 24.87
CA LYS A 58 -13.90 6.56 23.66
C LYS A 58 -13.29 7.22 22.44
N VAL A 59 -13.35 6.51 21.34
CA VAL A 59 -12.96 6.99 20.01
C VAL A 59 -14.15 6.91 19.06
N ASP A 60 -14.22 7.86 18.13
CA ASP A 60 -15.32 7.95 17.19
C ASP A 60 -15.13 6.93 16.05
N ASP A 61 -16.14 6.11 15.85
CA ASP A 61 -16.16 5.14 14.76
C ASP A 61 -16.17 5.83 13.39
N ILE A 62 -15.48 5.22 12.43
CA ILE A 62 -15.54 5.63 11.04
C ILE A 62 -16.46 4.69 10.26
N ARG A 63 -17.36 5.25 9.47
CA ARG A 63 -18.13 4.50 8.49
C ARG A 63 -17.44 4.62 7.15
N THR A 64 -17.00 3.48 6.63
CA THR A 64 -16.33 3.37 5.33
C THR A 64 -17.12 2.42 4.44
N GLU A 65 -17.14 2.73 3.16
CA GLU A 65 -17.65 1.86 2.11
C GLU A 65 -16.47 1.32 1.32
N THR A 66 -16.56 0.07 0.90
CA THR A 66 -15.50 -0.58 0.12
C THR A 66 -16.10 -1.15 -1.15
N TYR A 67 -15.47 -0.84 -2.29
CA TYR A 67 -15.84 -1.42 -3.56
C TYR A 67 -14.65 -2.06 -4.26
N LYS A 68 -14.93 -3.02 -5.14
CA LYS A 68 -13.96 -3.59 -6.07
C LYS A 68 -14.00 -2.80 -7.35
N GLY A 69 -12.85 -2.34 -7.78
CA GLY A 69 -12.71 -1.54 -8.98
C GLY A 69 -11.61 -2.07 -9.89
N GLN A 70 -11.43 -1.36 -10.99
CA GLN A 70 -10.38 -1.58 -11.97
C GLN A 70 -9.65 -0.28 -12.22
N TYR A 71 -8.32 -0.30 -12.17
CA TYR A 71 -7.52 0.82 -12.61
C TYR A 71 -7.62 0.95 -14.13
N LEU A 72 -8.07 2.11 -14.63
CA LEU A 72 -8.25 2.34 -16.06
C LEU A 72 -7.02 2.99 -16.68
N TYR A 73 -6.67 4.19 -16.26
CA TYR A 73 -5.55 4.98 -16.78
C TYR A 73 -5.15 6.09 -15.81
N LYS A 74 -4.02 6.73 -16.11
CA LYS A 74 -3.53 7.91 -15.40
C LYS A 74 -3.81 9.16 -16.22
N GLU A 75 -4.39 10.18 -15.58
CA GLU A 75 -4.63 11.50 -16.15
C GLU A 75 -3.94 12.56 -15.28
N GLY A 76 -2.83 13.12 -15.76
CA GLY A 76 -2.01 14.04 -14.97
C GLY A 76 -1.44 13.34 -13.73
N ASP A 77 -1.81 13.84 -12.54
CA ASP A 77 -1.44 13.30 -11.23
C ASP A 77 -2.55 12.42 -10.61
N GLN A 78 -3.60 12.12 -11.37
CA GLN A 78 -4.73 11.33 -10.91
C GLN A 78 -4.79 9.97 -11.58
N PHE A 79 -5.14 8.96 -10.80
CA PHE A 79 -5.44 7.60 -11.24
C PHE A 79 -6.94 7.43 -11.33
N VAL A 80 -7.43 7.03 -12.48
CA VAL A 80 -8.86 6.81 -12.72
C VAL A 80 -9.19 5.35 -12.43
N ILE A 81 -10.08 5.13 -11.47
CA ILE A 81 -10.53 3.80 -11.04
C ILE A 81 -12.03 3.71 -11.26
N MET A 82 -12.44 2.68 -11.96
CA MET A 82 -13.85 2.38 -12.21
C MET A 82 -14.36 1.41 -11.14
N ASP A 83 -15.49 1.73 -10.53
CA ASP A 83 -16.23 0.77 -9.68
C ASP A 83 -16.87 -0.30 -10.57
N ASN A 84 -16.60 -1.56 -10.27
CA ASN A 84 -17.11 -2.69 -11.07
C ASN A 84 -18.61 -2.93 -10.93
N SER A 85 -19.27 -2.33 -9.94
CA SER A 85 -20.70 -2.48 -9.67
C SER A 85 -21.53 -1.36 -10.27
N SER A 86 -21.11 -0.10 -10.06
CA SER A 86 -21.82 1.08 -10.55
C SER A 86 -21.32 1.59 -11.89
N PHE A 87 -20.11 1.16 -12.31
CA PHE A 87 -19.37 1.67 -13.47
C PHE A 87 -19.02 3.16 -13.38
N GLU A 88 -19.15 3.74 -12.20
CA GLU A 88 -18.70 5.11 -11.93
C GLU A 88 -17.18 5.18 -11.87
N GLN A 89 -16.64 6.30 -12.34
CA GLN A 89 -15.21 6.57 -12.31
C GLN A 89 -14.86 7.49 -11.16
N HIS A 90 -13.87 7.08 -10.36
CA HIS A 90 -13.36 7.84 -9.25
C HIS A 90 -11.92 8.26 -9.53
N TYR A 91 -11.61 9.51 -9.21
CA TYR A 91 -10.29 10.10 -9.39
C TYR A 91 -9.52 10.06 -8.08
N VAL A 92 -8.38 9.42 -8.09
CA VAL A 92 -7.52 9.23 -6.93
C VAL A 92 -6.19 9.90 -7.17
N ASN A 93 -5.82 10.83 -6.29
CA ASN A 93 -4.53 11.50 -6.39
C ASN A 93 -3.37 10.53 -6.17
N GLU A 94 -2.30 10.70 -6.92
CA GLU A 94 -1.07 9.92 -6.86
C GLU A 94 -0.49 9.81 -5.44
N GLU A 95 -0.64 10.87 -4.65
CA GLU A 95 -0.18 10.91 -3.25
C GLU A 95 -0.90 9.88 -2.36
N ALA A 96 -2.18 9.63 -2.60
CA ALA A 96 -2.96 8.64 -1.85
C ALA A 96 -2.55 7.19 -2.14
N LEU A 97 -1.97 6.94 -3.31
CA LEU A 97 -1.44 5.64 -3.70
C LEU A 97 -0.05 5.36 -3.11
N GLY A 98 0.75 6.40 -2.87
CA GLY A 98 2.14 6.25 -2.44
C GLY A 98 2.92 5.36 -3.40
N ASP A 99 3.71 4.43 -2.86
CA ASP A 99 4.54 3.52 -3.68
C ASP A 99 3.73 2.48 -4.47
N LYS A 100 2.47 2.26 -4.15
CA LYS A 100 1.60 1.31 -4.86
C LYS A 100 1.43 1.67 -6.34
N LYS A 101 1.48 2.97 -6.67
CA LYS A 101 1.40 3.45 -8.05
C LYS A 101 2.41 2.82 -9.01
N PHE A 102 3.58 2.44 -8.48
CA PHE A 102 4.64 1.81 -9.26
C PHE A 102 4.39 0.32 -9.55
N PHE A 103 3.35 -0.27 -8.97
CA PHE A 103 2.99 -1.67 -9.14
C PHE A 103 1.61 -1.87 -9.78
N MET A 104 1.03 -0.80 -10.32
CA MET A 104 -0.28 -0.82 -10.96
C MET A 104 -0.13 -0.63 -12.46
N LYS A 105 -0.80 -1.47 -13.23
CA LYS A 105 -0.99 -1.30 -14.67
C LYS A 105 -2.46 -1.19 -15.03
N GLU A 106 -2.73 -0.55 -16.17
CA GLU A 106 -4.08 -0.44 -16.70
C GLU A 106 -4.76 -1.81 -16.82
N GLY A 107 -5.97 -1.90 -16.32
CA GLY A 107 -6.73 -3.15 -16.24
C GLY A 107 -6.58 -3.91 -14.92
N ASP A 108 -5.64 -3.55 -14.04
CA ASP A 108 -5.46 -4.25 -12.77
C ASP A 108 -6.66 -4.07 -11.83
N PRO A 109 -7.06 -5.14 -11.12
CA PRO A 109 -8.10 -5.05 -10.11
C PRO A 109 -7.56 -4.31 -8.87
N VAL A 110 -8.40 -3.48 -8.29
CA VAL A 110 -8.12 -2.75 -7.05
C VAL A 110 -9.30 -2.83 -6.09
N THR A 111 -9.03 -2.66 -4.81
CA THR A 111 -10.09 -2.49 -3.80
C THR A 111 -9.95 -1.10 -3.20
N VAL A 112 -11.01 -0.31 -3.24
CA VAL A 112 -11.02 1.07 -2.77
C VAL A 112 -11.91 1.17 -1.54
N THR A 113 -11.35 1.73 -0.47
CA THR A 113 -12.10 2.07 0.75
C THR A 113 -12.36 3.58 0.76
N MET A 114 -13.65 3.96 0.82
CA MET A 114 -14.11 5.34 0.79
C MET A 114 -14.57 5.81 2.17
N TYR A 115 -14.41 7.08 2.43
CA TYR A 115 -15.05 7.81 3.52
C TYR A 115 -15.83 9.00 2.93
N GLY A 116 -17.14 8.85 2.83
CA GLY A 116 -17.95 9.73 2.00
C GLY A 116 -17.47 9.67 0.55
N GLU A 117 -17.19 10.81 -0.04
CA GLU A 117 -16.71 10.90 -1.43
C GLU A 117 -15.17 10.81 -1.56
N ARG A 118 -14.44 10.61 -0.46
CA ARG A 118 -12.97 10.60 -0.47
C ARG A 118 -12.43 9.18 -0.39
N PRO A 119 -11.54 8.78 -1.31
CA PRO A 119 -10.80 7.54 -1.17
C PRO A 119 -9.82 7.64 0.00
N LEU A 120 -9.88 6.67 0.91
CA LEU A 120 -8.98 6.58 2.06
C LEU A 120 -7.84 5.62 1.82
N GLU A 121 -8.14 4.50 1.20
CA GLU A 121 -7.19 3.41 1.04
C GLU A 121 -7.47 2.68 -0.25
N ILE A 122 -6.39 2.38 -0.95
CA ILE A 122 -6.44 1.57 -2.17
C ILE A 122 -5.56 0.35 -1.92
N GLU A 123 -6.16 -0.81 -2.09
CA GLU A 123 -5.46 -2.08 -2.03
C GLU A 123 -5.29 -2.61 -3.45
N ILE A 124 -4.07 -3.01 -3.77
CA ILE A 124 -3.70 -3.66 -5.01
C ILE A 124 -3.40 -5.13 -4.74
N PRO A 125 -3.39 -6.00 -5.76
CA PRO A 125 -3.00 -7.39 -5.59
C PRO A 125 -1.64 -7.51 -4.91
N THR A 126 -1.51 -8.49 -4.01
CA THR A 126 -0.24 -8.77 -3.31
C THR A 126 0.88 -9.10 -4.28
N PHE A 127 0.55 -9.77 -5.37
CA PHE A 127 1.49 -10.15 -6.43
C PHE A 127 1.01 -9.58 -7.76
N VAL A 128 1.96 -8.98 -8.48
CA VAL A 128 1.73 -8.47 -9.84
C VAL A 128 2.79 -9.00 -10.78
N GLU A 129 2.42 -9.12 -12.05
CA GLU A 129 3.34 -9.55 -13.10
C GLU A 129 3.70 -8.34 -13.97
N LEU A 130 4.98 -7.97 -13.92
CA LEU A 130 5.49 -6.78 -14.60
C LEU A 130 6.68 -7.13 -15.50
N LYS A 131 6.76 -6.47 -16.65
CA LYS A 131 7.84 -6.66 -17.60
C LYS A 131 9.06 -5.82 -17.23
N VAL A 132 10.24 -6.41 -17.31
CA VAL A 132 11.51 -5.70 -17.16
C VAL A 132 11.78 -4.91 -18.44
N VAL A 133 11.88 -3.59 -18.34
CA VAL A 133 12.16 -2.69 -19.47
C VAL A 133 13.64 -2.30 -19.55
N LYS A 134 14.36 -2.37 -18.40
CA LYS A 134 15.77 -2.08 -18.33
C LYS A 134 16.41 -2.87 -17.21
N SER A 135 17.56 -3.48 -17.48
CA SER A 135 18.37 -4.11 -16.45
C SER A 135 19.84 -3.82 -16.69
N SER A 136 20.59 -3.53 -15.62
CA SER A 136 22.03 -3.33 -15.74
C SER A 136 22.73 -4.63 -16.17
N LEU A 137 23.66 -4.52 -17.11
CA LEU A 137 24.54 -5.63 -17.43
C LEU A 137 25.49 -5.83 -16.23
N THR A 138 25.46 -7.02 -15.63
CA THR A 138 26.49 -7.40 -14.65
C THR A 138 27.83 -7.50 -15.38
N SER A 139 28.74 -6.56 -15.13
CA SER A 139 30.11 -6.71 -15.60
C SER A 139 30.72 -7.94 -14.94
N ARG A 140 31.35 -8.81 -15.75
CA ARG A 140 31.96 -10.09 -15.33
C ARG A 140 33.12 -9.94 -14.32
N SER A 141 33.38 -8.76 -13.78
CA SER A 141 34.56 -8.44 -12.97
C SER A 141 34.33 -8.16 -11.51
N SER A 142 33.16 -8.48 -10.96
CA SER A 142 32.90 -8.28 -9.54
C SER A 142 32.63 -9.60 -8.83
N THR A 143 33.62 -10.01 -8.08
CA THR A 143 33.70 -11.11 -7.10
C THR A 143 32.34 -11.49 -6.44
N ILE A 144 32.00 -12.76 -6.56
CA ILE A 144 31.27 -13.70 -5.65
C ILE A 144 29.99 -13.20 -4.91
N THR A 145 29.68 -11.92 -4.82
CA THR A 145 28.56 -11.40 -3.99
C THR A 145 27.42 -10.71 -4.73
N ALA A 146 27.52 -10.44 -6.02
CA ALA A 146 26.45 -9.79 -6.78
C ALA A 146 25.46 -10.81 -7.36
N GLN A 147 24.67 -11.45 -6.51
CA GLN A 147 23.58 -12.33 -6.97
C GLN A 147 22.36 -11.55 -7.48
N TYR A 148 22.27 -10.26 -7.19
CA TYR A 148 21.15 -9.38 -7.56
C TYR A 148 21.65 -8.13 -8.29
N LYS A 149 20.80 -7.58 -9.14
CA LYS A 149 21.02 -6.35 -9.90
C LYS A 149 19.74 -5.52 -9.96
N PRO A 150 19.81 -4.18 -10.03
CA PRO A 150 18.62 -3.35 -10.20
C PRO A 150 18.03 -3.53 -11.60
N ALA A 151 16.72 -3.62 -11.66
CA ALA A 151 15.93 -3.65 -12.87
C ALA A 151 14.78 -2.64 -12.79
N GLU A 152 14.53 -1.95 -13.90
CA GLU A 152 13.41 -1.04 -14.08
C GLU A 152 12.26 -1.79 -14.75
N LEU A 153 11.06 -1.66 -14.20
CA LEU A 153 9.85 -2.31 -14.69
C LEU A 153 9.01 -1.36 -15.55
N GLU A 154 8.12 -1.90 -16.35
CA GLU A 154 7.24 -1.16 -17.27
C GLU A 154 6.39 -0.07 -16.59
N THR A 155 6.17 -0.17 -15.29
CA THR A 155 5.45 0.79 -14.47
C THR A 155 6.34 1.87 -13.84
N GLY A 156 7.65 1.82 -14.08
CA GLY A 156 8.64 2.71 -13.49
C GLY A 156 9.14 2.28 -12.10
N ALA A 157 8.69 1.13 -11.59
CA ALA A 157 9.26 0.55 -10.37
C ALA A 157 10.71 0.11 -10.58
N SER A 158 11.56 0.27 -9.57
CA SER A 158 12.90 -0.30 -9.53
C SER A 158 12.92 -1.44 -8.52
N VAL A 159 13.34 -2.62 -8.95
CA VAL A 159 13.36 -3.85 -8.14
C VAL A 159 14.69 -4.56 -8.32
N ASP A 160 15.26 -5.05 -7.21
CA ASP A 160 16.45 -5.91 -7.27
C ASP A 160 16.07 -7.32 -7.74
N VAL A 161 16.66 -7.75 -8.84
CA VAL A 161 16.39 -9.05 -9.47
C VAL A 161 17.65 -9.89 -9.55
N PRO A 162 17.55 -11.24 -9.57
CA PRO A 162 18.69 -12.12 -9.83
C PRO A 162 19.41 -11.79 -11.13
N ALA A 163 20.72 -12.04 -11.18
CA ALA A 163 21.58 -11.69 -12.30
C ALA A 163 21.12 -12.28 -13.66
N PHE A 164 20.39 -13.41 -13.65
CA PHE A 164 19.90 -14.09 -14.87
C PHE A 164 18.65 -13.44 -15.49
N ILE A 165 18.02 -12.48 -14.83
CA ILE A 165 16.87 -11.75 -15.34
C ILE A 165 17.33 -10.74 -16.39
N ASN A 166 16.68 -10.71 -17.55
CA ASN A 166 17.03 -9.86 -18.68
C ASN A 166 15.89 -8.90 -19.03
N GLU A 167 16.21 -7.89 -19.82
CA GLU A 167 15.19 -7.03 -20.45
C GLU A 167 14.23 -7.88 -21.27
N GLY A 168 12.93 -7.59 -21.14
CA GLY A 168 11.86 -8.34 -21.76
C GLY A 168 11.30 -9.49 -20.92
N ASP A 169 12.00 -9.92 -19.87
CA ASP A 169 11.48 -10.95 -18.97
C ASP A 169 10.24 -10.41 -18.21
N LEU A 170 9.24 -11.29 -18.04
CA LEU A 170 8.10 -11.05 -17.17
C LEU A 170 8.44 -11.61 -15.79
N ILE A 171 8.32 -10.77 -14.77
CA ILE A 171 8.62 -11.16 -13.39
C ILE A 171 7.41 -10.91 -12.47
N LYS A 172 7.30 -11.75 -11.47
CA LYS A 172 6.33 -11.59 -10.37
C LYS A 172 6.97 -10.84 -9.23
N VAL A 173 6.28 -9.82 -8.74
CA VAL A 173 6.74 -8.93 -7.66
C VAL A 173 5.74 -8.96 -6.51
N ASP A 174 6.23 -9.01 -5.29
CA ASP A 174 5.41 -8.78 -4.08
C ASP A 174 5.27 -7.27 -3.87
N THR A 175 4.06 -6.74 -4.03
CA THR A 175 3.77 -5.30 -3.96
C THR A 175 3.89 -4.71 -2.55
N ARG A 176 3.90 -5.54 -1.50
CA ARG A 176 4.04 -5.10 -0.11
C ARG A 176 5.48 -4.74 0.25
N THR A 177 6.43 -5.44 -0.38
CA THR A 177 7.87 -5.30 -0.11
C THR A 177 8.64 -4.73 -1.28
N GLY A 178 8.01 -4.66 -2.48
CA GLY A 178 8.69 -4.29 -3.72
C GLY A 178 9.74 -5.32 -4.16
N SER A 179 9.60 -6.59 -3.75
CA SER A 179 10.62 -7.60 -3.95
C SER A 179 10.28 -8.54 -5.09
N TYR A 180 11.32 -8.95 -5.85
CA TYR A 180 11.22 -10.01 -6.84
C TYR A 180 10.81 -11.33 -6.17
N VAL A 181 9.91 -12.07 -6.81
CA VAL A 181 9.45 -13.39 -6.38
C VAL A 181 9.97 -14.48 -7.32
N GLU A 182 9.61 -14.40 -8.58
CA GLU A 182 9.97 -15.39 -9.59
C GLU A 182 9.88 -14.81 -11.01
N ARG A 183 10.55 -15.47 -11.96
CA ARG A 183 10.35 -15.21 -13.39
C ARG A 183 9.14 -15.99 -13.88
N VAL A 184 8.22 -15.28 -14.54
CA VAL A 184 7.03 -15.89 -15.12
C VAL A 184 7.39 -16.49 -16.48
N ASN A 185 7.21 -17.81 -16.62
CA ASN A 185 7.38 -18.47 -17.90
C ASN A 185 6.11 -18.30 -18.73
N VAL A 186 6.13 -17.40 -19.69
CA VAL A 186 5.06 -17.30 -20.69
C VAL A 186 5.13 -18.57 -21.55
N LYS A 187 4.22 -19.52 -21.33
CA LYS A 187 4.04 -20.63 -22.26
C LYS A 187 3.62 -20.01 -23.62
N LYS A 188 4.47 -20.23 -24.62
CA LYS A 188 4.12 -19.93 -26.03
C LYS A 188 2.94 -20.78 -26.48
#